data_f143ab010e23e9a97ae31226f550cc12
#
_entry.id   f143ab010e23e9a97ae31226f550cc12
#
_cell.length_a   1.000
_cell.length_b   1.000
_cell.length_c   1.000
_cell.angle_alpha   90.00
_cell.angle_beta   90.00
_cell.angle_gamma   90.00
#
_symmetry.space_group_name_H-M   'P 1'
#
loop_
_entity.id
_entity.type
_entity.pdbx_description
1 polymer ?
#
loop_
_entity_poly.entity_id
_entity_poly.type
_entity_poly.pdbx_seq_one_letter_code
_entity_poly.pdbx_strand_id
1 'polypeptide(L)'
;MTSGILKMISDQEVNKYFQAILNNKNDYNFMVIADKEVIGHISLVKKQNDWHETQIVIGEKKYWSKGLGSRAIKILIGRAKKNGISKIYLEVRPTNFRAIKVYERCGFQKVKIIKYSKNKYLSETLRMELKFQFH
;
A
#
# COMPACT_ATOMS: atom_id res chain seq x y z
N MET A 1 24.99 -12.65 0.00
CA MET A 1 24.17 -11.46 0.18
C MET A 1 22.97 -11.51 -0.74
N THR A 2 21.82 -11.41 -0.18
CA THR A 2 20.57 -11.63 -0.94
C THR A 2 19.61 -10.46 -0.86
N SER A 3 20.11 -9.31 -0.52
CA SER A 3 19.27 -8.12 -0.48
C SER A 3 18.60 -7.93 -1.83
N GLY A 4 17.36 -7.66 -1.84
CA GLY A 4 16.61 -7.47 -3.05
C GLY A 4 15.60 -8.55 -3.35
N ILE A 5 15.59 -9.64 -2.60
CA ILE A 5 14.48 -10.59 -2.69
C ILE A 5 13.33 -10.00 -1.89
N LEU A 6 12.22 -9.75 -2.57
CA LEU A 6 11.02 -9.21 -1.96
C LEU A 6 9.88 -10.20 -2.13
N LYS A 7 9.21 -10.50 -1.04
CA LYS A 7 8.08 -11.42 -1.03
C LYS A 7 6.92 -10.81 -0.25
N MET A 8 5.70 -10.95 -0.77
CA MET A 8 4.49 -10.59 -0.07
C MET A 8 3.70 -11.85 0.26
N ILE A 9 3.30 -11.97 1.51
CA ILE A 9 2.43 -13.08 1.95
C ILE A 9 1.28 -12.49 2.72
N SER A 10 0.11 -13.13 2.64
CA SER A 10 -1.06 -12.68 3.38
C SER A 10 -0.88 -12.94 4.87
N ASP A 11 -1.58 -12.20 5.70
CA ASP A 11 -1.56 -12.40 7.15
C ASP A 11 -1.99 -13.81 7.52
N GLN A 12 -2.90 -14.40 6.76
CA GLN A 12 -3.35 -15.76 6.99
C GLN A 12 -2.24 -16.80 6.81
N GLU A 13 -1.29 -16.53 5.93
CA GLU A 13 -0.15 -17.40 5.67
C GLU A 13 0.92 -17.28 6.75
N VAL A 14 0.95 -16.16 7.46
CA VAL A 14 2.05 -15.84 8.36
C VAL A 14 1.79 -16.35 9.76
N ASN A 15 0.61 -16.13 10.33
CA ASN A 15 0.48 -16.32 11.76
C ASN A 15 -0.97 -16.40 12.23
N LYS A 16 -1.25 -17.40 13.06
CA LYS A 16 -2.54 -17.55 13.71
C LYS A 16 -2.88 -16.41 14.68
N TYR A 17 -1.88 -15.70 15.17
CA TYR A 17 -2.11 -14.60 16.12
C TYR A 17 -2.82 -13.40 15.52
N PHE A 18 -2.78 -13.24 14.20
CA PHE A 18 -3.42 -12.12 13.53
C PHE A 18 -4.84 -12.39 13.08
N GLN A 19 -5.36 -13.61 13.30
CA GLN A 19 -6.71 -13.96 12.86
C GLN A 19 -7.80 -13.07 13.47
N ALA A 20 -7.60 -12.59 14.69
CA ALA A 20 -8.56 -11.71 15.36
C ALA A 20 -8.68 -10.34 14.69
N ILE A 21 -7.68 -9.94 13.92
CA ILE A 21 -7.64 -8.64 13.24
C ILE A 21 -8.23 -8.74 11.83
N LEU A 22 -8.37 -9.96 11.30
CA LEU A 22 -8.74 -10.24 9.92
C LEU A 22 -10.21 -10.58 9.75
N ASN A 23 -11.10 -9.86 10.39
CA ASN A 23 -12.51 -10.21 10.39
C ASN A 23 -13.30 -9.67 9.19
N ASN A 24 -12.67 -8.95 8.27
CA ASN A 24 -13.39 -8.40 7.13
C ASN A 24 -13.01 -9.13 5.85
N LYS A 25 -14.00 -9.81 5.25
CA LYS A 25 -13.79 -10.59 4.03
C LYS A 25 -13.45 -9.74 2.80
N ASN A 26 -13.67 -8.44 2.87
CA ASN A 26 -13.44 -7.52 1.75
C ASN A 26 -12.07 -6.83 1.84
N ASP A 27 -11.31 -7.10 2.89
CA ASP A 27 -10.02 -6.50 3.09
C ASP A 27 -8.90 -7.52 2.89
N TYR A 28 -7.79 -7.02 2.35
CA TYR A 28 -6.59 -7.80 2.13
C TYR A 28 -5.45 -7.18 2.93
N ASN A 29 -4.73 -8.00 3.67
CA ASN A 29 -3.59 -7.57 4.46
C ASN A 29 -2.38 -8.43 4.08
N PHE A 30 -1.25 -7.77 3.82
CA PHE A 30 -0.03 -8.43 3.39
C PHE A 30 1.14 -7.94 4.22
N MET A 31 2.02 -8.85 4.58
CA MET A 31 3.31 -8.48 5.14
C MET A 31 4.34 -8.40 4.02
N VAL A 32 5.21 -7.42 4.10
CA VAL A 32 6.32 -7.26 3.16
C VAL A 32 7.56 -7.83 3.83
N ILE A 33 8.17 -8.80 3.16
CA ILE A 33 9.33 -9.51 3.71
C ILE A 33 10.50 -9.32 2.76
N ALA A 34 11.64 -8.90 3.30
CA ALA A 34 12.89 -8.80 2.59
C ALA A 34 13.98 -9.49 3.42
N ASP A 35 14.74 -10.38 2.79
CA ASP A 35 15.83 -11.09 3.46
C ASP A 35 15.39 -11.79 4.76
N LYS A 36 14.21 -12.42 4.73
CA LYS A 36 13.61 -13.15 5.84
C LYS A 36 13.12 -12.27 7.01
N GLU A 37 13.15 -10.96 6.84
CA GLU A 37 12.68 -10.01 7.85
C GLU A 37 11.39 -9.35 7.39
N VAL A 38 10.46 -9.14 8.31
CA VAL A 38 9.26 -8.35 8.05
C VAL A 38 9.67 -6.88 8.08
N ILE A 39 9.59 -6.21 6.95
CA ILE A 39 9.98 -4.81 6.83
C ILE A 39 8.80 -3.87 6.71
N GLY A 40 7.60 -4.39 6.52
CA GLY A 40 6.44 -3.54 6.36
C GLY A 40 5.15 -4.30 6.22
N HIS A 41 4.11 -3.53 5.99
CA HIS A 41 2.74 -4.01 5.88
C HIS A 41 2.02 -3.20 4.80
N ILE A 42 1.22 -3.89 3.99
CA ILE A 42 0.39 -3.24 2.98
C ILE A 42 -1.02 -3.80 3.12
N SER A 43 -2.01 -2.92 3.08
CA SER A 43 -3.40 -3.32 3.11
C SER A 43 -4.16 -2.79 1.91
N LEU A 44 -5.23 -3.49 1.54
CA LEU A 44 -6.24 -3.04 0.59
C LEU A 44 -7.57 -3.17 1.30
N VAL A 45 -8.23 -2.04 1.55
CA VAL A 45 -9.50 -1.98 2.29
C VAL A 45 -10.58 -1.51 1.34
N LYS A 46 -11.64 -2.30 1.23
CA LYS A 46 -12.77 -1.96 0.35
C LYS A 46 -13.49 -0.72 0.87
N LYS A 47 -13.72 0.22 -0.03
CA LYS A 47 -14.45 1.46 0.23
C LYS A 47 -15.67 1.55 -0.70
N GLN A 48 -16.31 2.69 -0.73
CA GLN A 48 -17.50 2.92 -1.55
C GLN A 48 -17.14 2.99 -3.05
N ASN A 49 -18.12 2.66 -3.89
CA ASN A 49 -18.01 2.79 -5.35
C ASN A 49 -16.86 1.98 -5.96
N ASP A 50 -16.62 0.78 -5.39
CA ASP A 50 -15.59 -0.16 -5.85
C ASP A 50 -14.16 0.32 -5.68
N TRP A 51 -13.96 1.39 -4.93
CA TRP A 51 -12.61 1.82 -4.55
C TRP A 51 -12.04 0.92 -3.48
N HIS A 52 -10.73 0.71 -3.53
CA HIS A 52 -9.97 0.13 -2.43
C HIS A 52 -8.90 1.12 -2.01
N GLU A 53 -8.82 1.38 -0.72
CA GLU A 53 -7.75 2.19 -0.16
C GLU A 53 -6.56 1.32 0.19
N THR A 54 -5.37 1.70 -0.25
CA THR A 54 -4.17 1.03 0.18
C THR A 54 -3.43 1.88 1.22
N GLN A 55 -2.94 1.21 2.25
CA GLN A 55 -2.04 1.80 3.22
C GLN A 55 -0.74 1.02 3.15
N ILE A 56 0.35 1.74 2.98
CA ILE A 56 1.67 1.15 2.78
C ILE A 56 2.58 1.67 3.88
N VAL A 57 3.05 0.76 4.73
CA VAL A 57 3.95 1.09 5.81
C VAL A 57 5.22 0.25 5.63
N ILE A 58 6.32 0.90 5.29
CA ILE A 58 7.64 0.27 5.25
C ILE A 58 8.48 0.96 6.30
N GLY A 59 8.94 0.17 7.27
CA GLY A 59 9.41 0.69 8.54
C GLY A 59 10.65 1.54 8.49
N GLU A 60 11.64 1.19 7.65
CA GLU A 60 12.87 1.91 7.65
C GLU A 60 13.18 2.59 6.32
N LYS A 61 13.71 3.79 6.42
CA LYS A 61 14.05 4.63 5.29
C LYS A 61 14.98 3.93 4.28
N LYS A 62 15.90 3.09 4.78
CA LYS A 62 16.84 2.36 3.94
C LYS A 62 16.15 1.43 2.93
N TYR A 63 14.98 0.90 3.27
CA TYR A 63 14.25 0.02 2.36
C TYR A 63 13.60 0.80 1.22
N TRP A 64 13.15 2.01 1.49
CA TRP A 64 12.64 2.89 0.45
C TRP A 64 13.75 3.27 -0.53
N SER A 65 14.94 3.59 -0.01
CA SER A 65 16.06 4.04 -0.85
C SER A 65 16.63 2.93 -1.73
N LYS A 66 16.39 1.67 -1.37
CA LYS A 66 16.83 0.52 -2.18
C LYS A 66 15.79 0.09 -3.23
N GLY A 67 14.73 0.85 -3.41
CA GLY A 67 13.69 0.50 -4.36
C GLY A 67 12.72 -0.58 -3.89
N LEU A 68 12.80 -1.01 -2.65
CA LEU A 68 11.92 -2.05 -2.13
C LEU A 68 10.49 -1.58 -2.01
N GLY A 69 10.26 -0.30 -1.70
CA GLY A 69 8.93 0.28 -1.69
C GLY A 69 8.26 0.19 -3.05
N SER A 70 8.98 0.57 -4.10
CA SER A 70 8.47 0.50 -5.47
C SER A 70 8.13 -0.94 -5.85
N ARG A 71 9.00 -1.90 -5.52
CA ARG A 71 8.75 -3.31 -5.82
C ARG A 71 7.54 -3.85 -5.08
N ALA A 72 7.38 -3.48 -3.81
CA ALA A 72 6.23 -3.89 -3.01
C ALA A 72 4.93 -3.36 -3.61
N ILE A 73 4.91 -2.10 -4.04
CA ILE A 73 3.74 -1.50 -4.67
C ILE A 73 3.40 -2.19 -5.98
N LYS A 74 4.38 -2.53 -6.80
CA LYS A 74 4.14 -3.25 -8.04
C LYS A 74 3.56 -4.63 -7.80
N ILE A 75 4.01 -5.33 -6.79
CA ILE A 75 3.45 -6.63 -6.41
C ILE A 75 2.01 -6.46 -5.94
N LEU A 76 1.75 -5.44 -5.12
CA LEU A 76 0.40 -5.11 -4.67
C LEU A 76 -0.55 -4.87 -5.84
N ILE A 77 -0.11 -4.08 -6.82
CA ILE A 77 -0.89 -3.78 -8.01
C ILE A 77 -1.23 -5.08 -8.77
N GLY A 78 -0.25 -5.96 -8.93
CA GLY A 78 -0.48 -7.25 -9.56
C GLY A 78 -1.49 -8.10 -8.82
N ARG A 79 -1.42 -8.13 -7.49
CA ARG A 79 -2.39 -8.85 -6.65
C ARG A 79 -3.78 -8.25 -6.76
N ALA A 80 -3.88 -6.92 -6.78
CA ALA A 80 -5.15 -6.23 -6.93
C ALA A 80 -5.82 -6.60 -8.26
N LYS A 81 -5.07 -6.54 -9.35
CA LYS A 81 -5.58 -6.93 -10.67
C LYS A 81 -6.07 -8.38 -10.69
N LYS A 82 -5.30 -9.28 -10.09
CA LYS A 82 -5.65 -10.70 -10.03
C LYS A 82 -6.96 -10.94 -9.27
N ASN A 83 -7.27 -10.09 -8.30
CA ASN A 83 -8.48 -10.20 -7.50
C ASN A 83 -9.65 -9.34 -8.05
N GLY A 84 -9.52 -8.82 -9.26
CA GLY A 84 -10.61 -8.07 -9.90
C GLY A 84 -10.79 -6.66 -9.39
N ILE A 85 -9.84 -6.12 -8.64
CA ILE A 85 -9.89 -4.75 -8.14
C ILE A 85 -9.51 -3.81 -9.27
N SER A 86 -10.38 -2.85 -9.57
CA SER A 86 -10.19 -1.95 -10.71
C SER A 86 -9.70 -0.56 -10.34
N LYS A 87 -9.85 -0.17 -9.07
CA LYS A 87 -9.54 1.19 -8.62
C LYS A 87 -8.90 1.16 -7.25
N ILE A 88 -7.74 1.79 -7.12
CA ILE A 88 -7.03 1.91 -5.86
C ILE A 88 -6.70 3.37 -5.60
N TYR A 89 -6.85 3.82 -4.36
CA TYR A 89 -6.35 5.12 -3.96
C TYR A 89 -5.54 5.01 -2.69
N LEU A 90 -4.73 6.02 -2.46
CA LEU A 90 -4.00 6.18 -1.22
C LEU A 90 -4.01 7.65 -0.82
N GLU A 91 -3.71 7.89 0.44
CA GLU A 91 -3.49 9.22 0.96
C GLU A 91 -2.08 9.29 1.52
N VAL A 92 -1.36 10.32 1.17
CA VAL A 92 0.02 10.52 1.58
C VAL A 92 0.20 11.95 2.05
N ARG A 93 1.11 12.18 2.99
CA ARG A 93 1.41 13.54 3.43
C ARG A 93 1.94 14.33 2.23
N PRO A 94 1.42 15.56 1.99
CA PRO A 94 1.86 16.35 0.82
C PRO A 94 3.35 16.65 0.82
N THR A 95 3.99 16.61 1.98
CA THR A 95 5.43 16.85 2.11
C THR A 95 6.29 15.60 1.95
N ASN A 96 5.67 14.44 1.83
CA ASN A 96 6.41 13.20 1.65
C ASN A 96 6.77 12.99 0.18
N PHE A 97 7.70 13.80 -0.32
CA PHE A 97 8.05 13.83 -1.74
C PHE A 97 8.61 12.51 -2.23
N ARG A 98 9.35 11.80 -1.39
CA ARG A 98 9.93 10.50 -1.74
C ARG A 98 8.83 9.48 -2.06
N ALA A 99 7.85 9.35 -1.17
CA ALA A 99 6.75 8.42 -1.37
C ALA A 99 5.93 8.80 -2.59
N ILE A 100 5.63 10.09 -2.75
CA ILE A 100 4.87 10.60 -3.91
C ILE A 100 5.54 10.20 -5.22
N LYS A 101 6.85 10.38 -5.32
CA LYS A 101 7.59 10.00 -6.52
C LYS A 101 7.52 8.50 -6.80
N VAL A 102 7.61 7.68 -5.76
CA VAL A 102 7.51 6.23 -5.90
C VAL A 102 6.12 5.85 -6.41
N TYR A 103 5.07 6.44 -5.85
CA TYR A 103 3.70 6.16 -6.29
C TYR A 103 3.48 6.60 -7.73
N GLU A 104 3.98 7.78 -8.11
CA GLU A 104 3.87 8.24 -9.49
C GLU A 104 4.57 7.30 -10.47
N ARG A 105 5.74 6.80 -10.12
CA ARG A 105 6.45 5.82 -10.96
C ARG A 105 5.67 4.52 -11.13
N CYS A 106 4.84 4.18 -10.16
CA CYS A 106 4.01 2.98 -10.21
C CYS A 106 2.67 3.21 -10.90
N GLY A 107 2.39 4.43 -11.35
CA GLY A 107 1.20 4.76 -12.13
C GLY A 107 0.12 5.53 -11.38
N PHE A 108 0.30 5.81 -10.10
CA PHE A 108 -0.65 6.64 -9.36
C PHE A 108 -0.58 8.09 -9.83
N GLN A 109 -1.73 8.73 -9.88
CA GLN A 109 -1.84 10.13 -10.26
C GLN A 109 -2.33 10.96 -9.09
N LYS A 110 -1.78 12.16 -8.92
CA LYS A 110 -2.26 13.11 -7.92
C LYS A 110 -3.65 13.58 -8.30
N VAL A 111 -4.57 13.59 -7.36
CA VAL A 111 -5.96 13.98 -7.63
C VAL A 111 -6.36 15.22 -6.87
N LYS A 112 -6.23 15.22 -5.55
CA LYS A 112 -6.67 16.36 -4.74
C LYS A 112 -6.06 16.31 -3.35
N ILE A 113 -6.11 17.47 -2.68
CA ILE A 113 -5.78 17.59 -1.26
C ILE A 113 -7.06 17.38 -0.46
N ILE A 114 -6.98 16.52 0.57
CA ILE A 114 -8.07 16.29 1.51
C ILE A 114 -7.71 16.93 2.83
N LYS A 115 -8.60 17.74 3.37
CA LYS A 115 -8.37 18.46 4.62
C LYS A 115 -9.10 17.79 5.78
N TYR A 116 -8.38 17.58 6.87
CA TYR A 116 -8.92 17.00 8.10
C TYR A 116 -8.87 18.02 9.22
N SER A 117 -9.89 18.86 9.30
CA SER A 117 -9.90 20.02 10.20
C SER A 117 -9.83 19.66 11.68
N LYS A 118 -10.21 18.44 12.06
CA LYS A 118 -10.22 18.00 13.46
C LYS A 118 -8.95 17.26 13.88
N ASN A 119 -8.02 17.01 12.95
CA ASN A 119 -6.79 16.29 13.27
C ASN A 119 -5.65 17.28 13.47
N LYS A 120 -5.12 17.34 14.69
CA LYS A 120 -4.02 18.25 15.03
C LYS A 120 -2.67 17.84 14.39
N TYR A 121 -2.48 16.55 14.12
CA TYR A 121 -1.20 16.02 13.65
C TYR A 121 -1.15 15.84 12.15
N LEU A 122 -2.30 15.65 11.52
CA LEU A 122 -2.42 15.44 10.08
C LEU A 122 -3.59 16.27 9.57
N SER A 123 -3.30 17.53 9.24
CA SER A 123 -4.34 18.47 8.81
C SER A 123 -4.78 18.25 7.36
N GLU A 124 -3.91 17.69 6.54
CA GLU A 124 -4.24 17.43 5.14
C GLU A 124 -3.42 16.30 4.55
N THR A 125 -3.96 15.66 3.53
CA THR A 125 -3.28 14.61 2.77
C THR A 125 -3.44 14.87 1.28
N LEU A 126 -2.55 14.28 0.50
CA LEU A 126 -2.68 14.23 -0.94
C LEU A 126 -3.29 12.87 -1.31
N ARG A 127 -4.43 12.89 -1.98
CA ARG A 127 -5.03 11.68 -2.52
C ARG A 127 -4.42 11.39 -3.88
N MET A 128 -3.95 10.15 -4.06
CA MET A 128 -3.44 9.65 -5.33
C MET A 128 -4.25 8.44 -5.75
N GLU A 129 -4.50 8.30 -7.04
CA GLU A 129 -5.39 7.27 -7.57
C GLU A 129 -4.74 6.49 -8.71
N LEU A 130 -5.09 5.21 -8.78
CA LEU A 130 -4.69 4.33 -9.86
C LEU A 130 -5.91 3.53 -10.31
N LYS A 131 -6.20 3.55 -11.62
CA LYS A 131 -7.30 2.81 -12.22
C LYS A 131 -6.76 1.83 -13.22
N PHE A 132 -7.34 0.64 -13.25
CA PHE A 132 -6.98 -0.42 -14.19
C PHE A 132 -8.10 -0.64 -15.19
N GLN A 133 -7.71 -1.04 -16.40
CA GLN A 133 -8.66 -1.51 -17.40
C GLN A 133 -8.49 -3.02 -17.53
N PHE A 134 -9.60 -3.73 -17.48
CA PHE A 134 -9.63 -5.16 -17.73
C PHE A 134 -10.17 -5.39 -19.14
N HIS A 135 -9.45 -6.25 -19.88
CA HIS A 135 -9.84 -6.60 -21.23
C HIS A 135 -10.33 -8.03 -21.30
#